data_dc0ba075adfa7b2ab7377a617c7e0aa8
#
_entry.id   dc0ba075adfa7b2ab7377a617c7e0aa8
#
_cell.length_a   1.000
_cell.length_b   1.000
_cell.length_c   1.000
_cell.angle_alpha   90.00
_cell.angle_beta   90.00
_cell.angle_gamma   90.00
#
_symmetry.space_group_name_H-M   'P 1'
#
loop_
_entity.id
_entity.type
_entity.pdbx_description
1 polymer ?
#
loop_
_entity_poly.entity_id
_entity_poly.type
_entity_poly.pdbx_seq_one_letter_code
_entity_poly.pdbx_strand_id
1 'polypeptide(L)'
;PPFFFNDTATTVSYTLSLHDALPISTRRSNHMKLMDKAKQAALAAAVKTGLGYLEKDPEVNIPKLMELVDKFVPDGWYESQRNAIRNAIQNKDSNWYKLILRIYELDPGVREAFFTNFIINASLKGSALQEETAEENNCNVPWAILLDPTSACNLHCTGCWAAEYGHKLNLDFDTICSIVEQGRKMGTYMYIYTGGEPLVRKKDLMRICEKYPDCEFLSFTNGTLIDEEFCQEMLRVKNFVPAISLEGSEEANDGRRGEGVYQKVMHAMELLKAHKLPFGVSTCYTSANVDSVSSEEFFDHIIDCGALFVWFFHYMPTGNDAVVELMPNPQQREKMYHKIREYRSTKAIFGMDFQNDAQYVGGCIAGGRRYLHINANGDVDPCVFIHYSNANIYENTPLEIGRAHV
;
A
#
# COMPACT_ATOMS: atom_id res chain seq x y z
N PRO A 1 31.11 -2.53 -12.31
CA PRO A 1 31.15 -1.25 -11.65
C PRO A 1 29.86 -1.08 -10.87
N PRO A 2 29.90 -0.84 -9.58
CA PRO A 2 28.69 -0.63 -8.81
C PRO A 2 28.11 0.73 -9.17
N PHE A 3 26.91 0.73 -9.70
CA PHE A 3 26.13 1.95 -9.81
C PHE A 3 25.72 2.36 -8.40
N PHE A 4 26.39 3.33 -7.84
CA PHE A 4 25.99 3.98 -6.62
C PHE A 4 24.76 4.84 -6.93
N PHE A 5 23.62 4.43 -6.40
CA PHE A 5 22.41 5.22 -6.46
C PHE A 5 22.51 6.39 -5.49
N ASN A 6 22.70 7.58 -6.05
CA ASN A 6 22.75 8.85 -5.33
C ASN A 6 21.35 9.51 -5.31
N ASP A 7 20.29 8.72 -5.46
CA ASP A 7 18.91 9.22 -5.43
C ASP A 7 18.32 9.06 -4.03
N THR A 8 18.40 10.13 -3.25
CA THR A 8 17.86 10.20 -1.89
C THR A 8 16.34 9.92 -1.87
N ALA A 9 15.61 10.36 -2.88
CA ALA A 9 14.16 10.16 -2.97
C ALA A 9 13.81 8.67 -3.15
N THR A 10 14.53 7.95 -4.00
CA THR A 10 14.37 6.51 -4.17
C THR A 10 14.72 5.77 -2.88
N THR A 11 15.81 6.12 -2.22
CA THR A 11 16.21 5.53 -0.94
C THR A 11 15.15 5.74 0.13
N VAL A 12 14.58 6.94 0.26
CA VAL A 12 13.52 7.23 1.24
C VAL A 12 12.22 6.49 0.90
N SER A 13 11.83 6.41 -0.38
CA SER A 13 10.65 5.62 -0.82
C SER A 13 10.72 4.16 -0.38
N TYR A 14 11.91 3.54 -0.46
CA TYR A 14 12.11 2.15 -0.04
C TYR A 14 12.41 1.97 1.43
N THR A 15 12.86 3.01 2.11
CA THR A 15 13.09 2.97 3.55
C THR A 15 11.77 2.97 4.32
N LEU A 16 10.73 3.57 3.77
CA LEU A 16 9.37 3.47 4.33
C LEU A 16 8.75 2.09 4.08
N SER A 17 9.23 1.36 3.04
CA SER A 17 9.01 -0.09 2.86
C SER A 17 10.11 -0.85 3.60
N LEU A 18 10.06 -0.84 4.93
CA LEU A 18 11.11 -1.36 5.83
C LEU A 18 11.47 -2.85 5.65
N HIS A 19 10.73 -3.57 4.81
CA HIS A 19 10.90 -5.00 4.61
C HIS A 19 11.86 -5.40 3.48
N ASP A 20 12.08 -4.51 2.53
CA ASP A 20 12.67 -4.92 1.25
C ASP A 20 14.20 -4.76 1.19
N ALA A 21 14.82 -4.24 2.23
CA ALA A 21 16.25 -4.00 2.29
C ALA A 21 17.07 -5.19 2.84
N LEU A 22 16.43 -6.31 3.18
CA LEU A 22 17.16 -7.50 3.64
C LEU A 22 17.29 -8.48 2.48
N PRO A 23 18.52 -8.77 2.00
CA PRO A 23 18.74 -9.92 1.16
C PRO A 23 18.33 -11.17 1.94
N ILE A 24 17.63 -12.10 1.29
CA ILE A 24 17.51 -13.48 1.75
C ILE A 24 18.91 -14.09 1.64
N SER A 25 19.84 -13.70 2.48
CA SER A 25 21.10 -14.39 2.63
C SER A 25 20.97 -15.25 3.88
N THR A 26 20.87 -16.53 3.61
CA THR A 26 21.32 -17.60 4.50
C THR A 26 22.50 -17.15 5.33
N ARG A 27 22.33 -16.98 6.63
CA ARG A 27 23.28 -16.69 7.70
C ARG A 27 23.19 -15.29 8.31
N ARG A 28 22.11 -15.05 9.03
CA ARG A 28 22.19 -14.21 10.23
C ARG A 28 21.29 -14.76 11.34
N SER A 29 21.55 -15.99 11.71
CA SER A 29 20.83 -16.75 12.73
C SER A 29 21.10 -16.36 14.18
N ASN A 30 21.62 -15.18 14.53
CA ASN A 30 21.94 -14.91 15.93
C ASN A 30 21.68 -13.49 16.43
N HIS A 31 21.07 -12.56 15.66
CA HIS A 31 20.95 -11.18 16.13
C HIS A 31 19.55 -10.55 16.09
N MET A 32 18.53 -11.28 15.66
CA MET A 32 17.14 -10.83 15.81
C MET A 32 16.32 -11.88 16.56
N LYS A 33 16.81 -12.34 17.70
CA LYS A 33 15.91 -12.90 18.70
C LYS A 33 14.89 -11.82 19.02
N LEU A 34 13.61 -12.21 19.06
CA LEU A 34 12.46 -11.36 19.40
C LEU A 34 12.89 -10.09 20.12
N MET A 35 12.62 -8.94 19.50
CA MET A 35 12.75 -7.70 20.29
C MET A 35 11.88 -7.93 21.51
N ASP A 36 12.52 -8.03 22.67
CA ASP A 36 11.89 -8.21 23.94
C ASP A 36 10.59 -7.37 23.98
N LYS A 37 9.48 -7.94 24.39
CA LYS A 37 8.17 -7.25 24.45
C LYS A 37 8.30 -5.86 25.10
N ALA A 38 9.25 -5.71 26.03
CA ALA A 38 9.59 -4.45 26.66
C ALA A 38 10.19 -3.44 25.63
N LYS A 39 11.04 -3.88 24.71
CA LYS A 39 11.60 -3.02 23.66
C LYS A 39 10.56 -2.61 22.63
N GLN A 40 9.64 -3.52 22.28
CA GLN A 40 8.52 -3.20 21.40
C GLN A 40 7.58 -2.17 22.04
N ALA A 41 7.26 -2.34 23.33
CA ALA A 41 6.46 -1.38 24.08
C ALA A 41 7.16 -0.01 24.17
N ALA A 42 8.48 -0.01 24.40
CA ALA A 42 9.28 1.23 24.44
C ALA A 42 9.30 1.94 23.08
N LEU A 43 9.44 1.19 21.98
CA LEU A 43 9.41 1.77 20.63
C LEU A 43 8.03 2.32 20.28
N ALA A 44 6.95 1.61 20.63
CA ALA A 44 5.59 2.11 20.47
C ALA A 44 5.35 3.42 21.26
N ALA A 45 5.83 3.46 22.52
CA ALA A 45 5.76 4.66 23.33
C ALA A 45 6.61 5.81 22.75
N ALA A 46 7.77 5.48 22.18
CA ALA A 46 8.64 6.46 21.53
C ALA A 46 7.99 7.08 20.26
N VAL A 47 7.36 6.23 19.42
CA VAL A 47 6.63 6.71 18.24
C VAL A 47 5.45 7.59 18.67
N LYS A 48 4.67 7.18 19.66
CA LYS A 48 3.56 7.99 20.18
C LYS A 48 4.06 9.32 20.78
N THR A 49 5.17 9.30 21.52
CA THR A 49 5.80 10.51 22.06
C THR A 49 6.32 11.40 20.93
N GLY A 50 6.91 10.80 19.89
CA GLY A 50 7.38 11.49 18.69
C GLY A 50 6.26 12.18 17.93
N LEU A 51 5.13 11.49 17.74
CA LEU A 51 3.93 12.05 17.10
C LEU A 51 3.40 13.24 17.93
N GLY A 52 3.23 13.10 19.24
CA GLY A 52 2.82 14.19 20.12
C GLY A 52 3.83 15.36 20.20
N TYR A 53 5.13 15.09 20.01
CA TYR A 53 6.14 16.14 19.89
C TYR A 53 6.01 16.92 18.58
N LEU A 54 5.77 16.20 17.48
CA LEU A 54 5.57 16.79 16.17
C LEU A 54 4.27 17.63 16.11
N GLU A 55 3.22 17.24 16.84
CA GLU A 55 1.93 17.96 16.87
C GLU A 55 2.03 19.37 17.43
N LYS A 56 3.02 19.65 18.29
CA LYS A 56 3.16 20.97 18.90
C LYS A 56 3.62 22.04 17.92
N ASP A 57 4.53 21.69 17.02
CA ASP A 57 5.05 22.54 15.96
C ASP A 57 5.73 21.67 14.89
N PRO A 58 4.95 21.20 13.88
CA PRO A 58 5.49 20.31 12.86
C PRO A 58 6.69 20.91 12.12
N GLU A 59 6.65 22.18 11.77
CA GLU A 59 7.70 22.82 10.99
C GLU A 59 9.05 22.89 11.72
N VAL A 60 9.01 23.05 13.03
CA VAL A 60 10.21 23.09 13.88
C VAL A 60 10.67 21.68 14.25
N ASN A 61 9.73 20.75 14.43
CA ASN A 61 9.99 19.47 15.04
C ASN A 61 10.27 18.35 14.03
N ILE A 62 9.75 18.43 12.79
CA ILE A 62 10.07 17.45 11.73
C ILE A 62 11.58 17.32 11.50
N PRO A 63 12.37 18.39 11.34
CA PRO A 63 13.82 18.28 11.17
C PRO A 63 14.54 17.58 12.33
N LYS A 64 13.95 17.59 13.53
CA LYS A 64 14.51 16.98 14.74
C LYS A 64 14.01 15.56 15.00
N LEU A 65 13.09 15.05 14.17
CA LEU A 65 12.48 13.73 14.37
C LEU A 65 13.54 12.63 14.47
N MET A 66 14.57 12.70 13.63
CA MET A 66 15.61 11.66 13.61
C MET A 66 16.51 11.70 14.85
N GLU A 67 16.67 12.83 15.51
CA GLU A 67 17.36 12.91 16.80
C GLU A 67 16.59 12.13 17.90
N LEU A 68 15.26 12.13 17.80
CA LEU A 68 14.43 11.35 18.68
C LEU A 68 14.51 9.86 18.34
N VAL A 69 14.45 9.49 17.06
CA VAL A 69 14.57 8.11 16.60
C VAL A 69 15.90 7.49 17.02
N ASP A 70 17.00 8.23 16.90
CA ASP A 70 18.35 7.77 17.23
C ASP A 70 18.52 7.44 18.74
N LYS A 71 17.69 8.00 19.62
CA LYS A 71 17.72 7.65 21.05
C LYS A 71 17.16 6.26 21.35
N PHE A 72 16.35 5.70 20.45
CA PHE A 72 15.65 4.43 20.66
C PHE A 72 16.13 3.31 19.73
N VAL A 73 16.84 3.65 18.65
CA VAL A 73 17.34 2.69 17.67
C VAL A 73 18.83 2.46 17.90
N PRO A 74 19.28 1.19 18.07
CA PRO A 74 20.69 0.87 18.28
C PRO A 74 21.59 1.40 17.16
N ASP A 75 22.84 1.72 17.51
CA ASP A 75 23.85 2.18 16.57
C ASP A 75 24.08 1.13 15.47
N GLY A 76 24.25 1.62 14.23
CA GLY A 76 24.42 0.77 13.04
C GLY A 76 23.16 0.17 12.46
N TRP A 77 22.02 0.22 13.17
CA TRP A 77 20.75 -0.28 12.65
C TRP A 77 20.15 0.70 11.65
N TYR A 78 19.94 0.23 10.40
CA TYR A 78 19.37 1.04 9.31
C TYR A 78 20.04 2.43 9.16
N GLU A 79 21.36 2.51 9.40
CA GLU A 79 22.07 3.79 9.45
C GLU A 79 21.99 4.56 8.14
N SER A 80 22.15 3.88 7.01
CA SER A 80 22.02 4.49 5.68
C SER A 80 20.61 5.04 5.43
N GLN A 81 19.59 4.29 5.81
CA GLN A 81 18.19 4.69 5.67
C GLN A 81 17.85 5.84 6.60
N ARG A 82 18.28 5.78 7.88
CA ARG A 82 18.08 6.87 8.83
C ARG A 82 18.75 8.15 8.36
N ASN A 83 19.95 8.06 7.77
CA ASN A 83 20.64 9.19 7.21
C ASN A 83 19.93 9.76 5.99
N ALA A 84 19.40 8.93 5.11
CA ALA A 84 18.60 9.37 3.97
C ALA A 84 17.34 10.13 4.41
N ILE A 85 16.60 9.58 5.38
CA ILE A 85 15.42 10.26 5.97
C ILE A 85 15.85 11.58 6.64
N ARG A 86 16.91 11.56 7.44
CA ARG A 86 17.42 12.78 8.11
C ARG A 86 17.72 13.88 7.11
N ASN A 87 18.47 13.58 6.06
CA ASN A 87 18.80 14.53 5.01
C ASN A 87 17.55 15.06 4.31
N ALA A 88 16.58 14.18 4.03
CA ALA A 88 15.34 14.55 3.38
C ALA A 88 14.47 15.50 4.23
N ILE A 89 14.36 15.26 5.54
CA ILE A 89 13.52 16.08 6.42
C ILE A 89 14.19 17.34 6.99
N GLN A 90 15.53 17.41 6.95
CA GLN A 90 16.25 18.63 7.34
C GLN A 90 16.15 19.74 6.29
N ASN A 91 16.00 19.37 5.02
CA ASN A 91 15.79 20.33 3.94
C ASN A 91 14.30 20.64 3.79
N LYS A 92 13.87 21.82 4.23
CA LYS A 92 12.48 22.28 4.16
C LYS A 92 11.95 22.41 2.73
N ASP A 93 12.80 22.54 1.73
CA ASP A 93 12.42 22.59 0.32
C ASP A 93 12.25 21.21 -0.29
N SER A 94 12.67 20.15 0.40
CA SER A 94 12.55 18.79 -0.11
C SER A 94 11.07 18.36 -0.28
N ASN A 95 10.83 17.53 -1.30
CA ASN A 95 9.54 16.93 -1.54
C ASN A 95 9.07 16.07 -0.36
N TRP A 96 10.00 15.41 0.34
CA TRP A 96 9.70 14.58 1.50
C TRP A 96 9.26 15.38 2.71
N TYR A 97 9.95 16.52 2.98
CA TYR A 97 9.51 17.41 4.05
C TYR A 97 8.09 17.95 3.78
N LYS A 98 7.82 18.37 2.53
CA LYS A 98 6.51 18.84 2.11
C LYS A 98 5.44 17.74 2.21
N LEU A 99 5.77 16.49 1.84
CA LEU A 99 4.85 15.36 1.99
C LEU A 99 4.52 15.09 3.47
N ILE A 100 5.52 15.13 4.36
CA ILE A 100 5.28 14.93 5.79
C ILE A 100 4.39 16.03 6.35
N LEU A 101 4.58 17.30 5.94
CA LEU A 101 3.66 18.37 6.33
C LEU A 101 2.22 18.08 5.90
N ARG A 102 2.00 17.62 4.68
CA ARG A 102 0.66 17.24 4.21
C ARG A 102 0.05 16.09 5.02
N ILE A 103 0.86 15.10 5.44
CA ILE A 103 0.41 14.04 6.36
C ILE A 103 -0.03 14.64 7.71
N TYR A 104 0.62 15.71 8.16
CA TYR A 104 0.23 16.40 9.40
C TYR A 104 -1.10 17.17 9.32
N GLU A 105 -1.57 17.48 8.11
CA GLU A 105 -2.89 18.10 7.90
C GLU A 105 -4.06 17.11 8.08
N LEU A 106 -3.79 15.82 8.10
CA LEU A 106 -4.80 14.77 8.32
C LEU A 106 -5.40 14.83 9.73
N ASP A 107 -6.56 14.19 9.89
CA ASP A 107 -7.16 14.00 11.21
C ASP A 107 -6.15 13.36 12.18
N PRO A 108 -5.95 13.92 13.38
CA PRO A 108 -4.95 13.42 14.32
C PRO A 108 -5.15 11.98 14.74
N GLY A 109 -6.41 11.54 14.91
CA GLY A 109 -6.70 10.18 15.31
C GLY A 109 -6.45 9.16 14.21
N VAL A 110 -6.76 9.52 12.95
CA VAL A 110 -6.48 8.70 11.77
C VAL A 110 -4.97 8.61 11.55
N ARG A 111 -4.27 9.73 11.67
CA ARG A 111 -2.81 9.77 11.57
C ARG A 111 -2.12 8.90 12.64
N GLU A 112 -2.55 8.98 13.90
CA GLU A 112 -2.02 8.14 14.99
C GLU A 112 -2.26 6.66 14.69
N ALA A 113 -3.47 6.29 14.24
CA ALA A 113 -3.80 4.91 13.88
C ALA A 113 -2.93 4.41 12.73
N PHE A 114 -2.79 5.18 11.65
CA PHE A 114 -1.95 4.81 10.51
C PHE A 114 -0.48 4.57 10.93
N PHE A 115 0.13 5.48 11.66
CA PHE A 115 1.51 5.28 12.12
C PHE A 115 1.64 4.07 13.06
N THR A 116 0.68 3.86 13.94
CA THR A 116 0.70 2.71 14.84
C THR A 116 0.56 1.40 14.07
N ASN A 117 -0.41 1.32 13.17
CA ASN A 117 -0.71 0.09 12.46
C ASN A 117 0.32 -0.22 11.37
N PHE A 118 0.65 0.77 10.53
CA PHE A 118 1.56 0.56 9.42
C PHE A 118 3.03 0.46 9.88
N ILE A 119 3.50 1.38 10.73
CA ILE A 119 4.91 1.40 11.15
C ILE A 119 5.16 0.41 12.29
N ILE A 120 4.41 0.51 13.40
CA ILE A 120 4.70 -0.32 14.57
C ILE A 120 4.20 -1.74 14.38
N ASN A 121 2.91 -1.91 14.05
CA ASN A 121 2.32 -3.25 13.99
C ASN A 121 2.76 -4.01 12.74
N ALA A 122 2.59 -3.46 11.53
CA ALA A 122 2.91 -4.17 10.30
C ALA A 122 4.43 -4.24 10.03
N SER A 123 5.17 -3.12 10.19
CA SER A 123 6.56 -3.08 9.76
C SER A 123 7.57 -3.49 10.84
N LEU A 124 7.34 -3.22 12.11
CA LEU A 124 8.29 -3.58 13.18
C LEU A 124 7.90 -4.85 13.90
N LYS A 125 6.75 -4.86 14.58
CA LYS A 125 6.29 -6.02 15.36
C LYS A 125 5.94 -7.19 14.46
N GLY A 126 5.22 -6.91 13.36
CA GLY A 126 4.78 -7.94 12.41
C GLY A 126 5.94 -8.66 11.77
N SER A 127 6.97 -7.92 11.33
CA SER A 127 8.15 -8.51 10.70
C SER A 127 8.89 -9.48 11.60
N ALA A 128 9.09 -9.11 12.85
CA ALA A 128 9.77 -10.00 13.81
C ALA A 128 8.98 -11.30 14.01
N LEU A 129 7.64 -11.20 14.10
CA LEU A 129 6.77 -12.37 14.23
C LEU A 129 6.71 -13.20 12.94
N GLN A 130 6.76 -12.54 11.77
CA GLN A 130 6.83 -13.22 10.48
C GLN A 130 8.09 -14.04 10.33
N GLU A 131 9.26 -13.51 10.72
CA GLU A 131 10.53 -14.25 10.71
C GLU A 131 10.49 -15.46 11.64
N GLU A 132 10.02 -15.29 12.89
CA GLU A 132 9.87 -16.38 13.84
C GLU A 132 8.94 -17.47 13.28
N THR A 133 7.76 -17.08 12.79
CA THR A 133 6.79 -18.02 12.21
C THR A 133 7.37 -18.73 10.98
N ALA A 134 8.10 -18.02 10.13
CA ALA A 134 8.72 -18.57 8.92
C ALA A 134 9.80 -19.60 9.27
N GLU A 135 10.66 -19.32 10.27
CA GLU A 135 11.70 -20.24 10.74
C GLU A 135 11.09 -21.48 11.40
N GLU A 136 10.13 -21.32 12.30
CA GLU A 136 9.48 -22.44 13.00
C GLU A 136 8.74 -23.38 12.06
N ASN A 137 8.17 -22.86 10.97
CA ASN A 137 7.30 -23.61 10.08
C ASN A 137 7.95 -23.92 8.73
N ASN A 138 9.18 -23.46 8.49
CA ASN A 138 9.89 -23.57 7.20
C ASN A 138 9.00 -23.10 6.03
N CYS A 139 8.47 -21.89 6.13
CA CYS A 139 7.56 -21.33 5.15
C CYS A 139 7.79 -19.83 4.96
N ASN A 140 7.25 -19.25 3.87
CA ASN A 140 7.13 -17.82 3.74
C ASN A 140 5.88 -17.31 4.50
N VAL A 141 6.00 -16.14 5.12
CA VAL A 141 4.88 -15.44 5.71
C VAL A 141 4.70 -14.10 4.98
N PRO A 142 3.53 -13.84 4.38
CA PRO A 142 3.30 -12.62 3.63
C PRO A 142 3.23 -11.40 4.57
N TRP A 143 3.85 -10.30 4.14
CA TRP A 143 3.73 -9.01 4.83
C TRP A 143 2.33 -8.42 4.67
N ALA A 144 1.71 -8.63 3.51
CA ALA A 144 0.34 -8.20 3.23
C ALA A 144 -0.48 -9.35 2.63
N ILE A 145 -1.78 -9.39 2.96
CA ILE A 145 -2.74 -10.26 2.30
C ILE A 145 -3.66 -9.39 1.46
N LEU A 146 -3.66 -9.66 0.14
CA LEU A 146 -4.65 -9.11 -0.77
C LEU A 146 -5.86 -10.01 -0.78
N LEU A 147 -7.06 -9.43 -0.73
CA LEU A 147 -8.29 -10.22 -0.80
C LEU A 147 -9.39 -9.50 -1.56
N ASP A 148 -10.19 -10.29 -2.28
CA ASP A 148 -11.36 -9.84 -2.99
C ASP A 148 -12.60 -10.08 -2.12
N PRO A 149 -13.12 -9.10 -1.37
CA PRO A 149 -14.33 -9.29 -0.58
C PRO A 149 -15.53 -9.70 -1.44
N THR A 150 -15.52 -9.28 -2.70
CA THR A 150 -16.56 -9.56 -3.69
C THR A 150 -16.02 -9.46 -5.12
N SER A 151 -16.59 -10.23 -6.03
CA SER A 151 -16.40 -10.05 -7.46
C SER A 151 -17.41 -9.05 -8.07
N ALA A 152 -18.43 -8.63 -7.32
CA ALA A 152 -19.39 -7.64 -7.78
C ALA A 152 -18.75 -6.26 -7.96
N CYS A 153 -19.07 -5.60 -9.07
CA CYS A 153 -18.63 -4.24 -9.37
C CYS A 153 -19.79 -3.44 -9.95
N ASN A 154 -19.81 -2.15 -9.67
CA ASN A 154 -20.78 -1.21 -10.22
C ASN A 154 -20.30 -0.53 -11.52
N LEU A 155 -19.12 -0.91 -12.03
CA LEU A 155 -18.55 -0.46 -13.29
C LEU A 155 -18.22 -1.65 -14.20
N HIS A 156 -17.99 -1.36 -15.48
CA HIS A 156 -17.56 -2.32 -16.53
C HIS A 156 -16.39 -1.72 -17.30
N CYS A 157 -15.22 -1.62 -16.64
CA CYS A 157 -14.03 -1.00 -17.21
C CYS A 157 -13.45 -1.83 -18.35
N THR A 158 -13.05 -1.20 -19.45
CA THR A 158 -12.39 -1.87 -20.56
C THR A 158 -11.09 -2.53 -20.13
N GLY A 159 -10.95 -3.82 -20.38
CA GLY A 159 -9.77 -4.60 -20.04
C GLY A 159 -9.60 -4.81 -18.51
N CYS A 160 -10.68 -4.97 -17.78
CA CYS A 160 -10.62 -5.25 -16.34
C CYS A 160 -10.13 -6.66 -16.07
N TRP A 161 -9.04 -6.83 -15.31
CA TRP A 161 -8.51 -8.14 -14.95
C TRP A 161 -9.48 -8.96 -14.07
N ALA A 162 -10.29 -8.29 -13.24
CA ALA A 162 -11.24 -8.92 -12.33
C ALA A 162 -12.53 -9.40 -13.03
N ALA A 163 -12.72 -9.09 -14.32
CA ALA A 163 -13.87 -9.59 -15.08
C ALA A 163 -13.92 -11.13 -15.17
N GLU A 164 -12.77 -11.80 -14.99
CA GLU A 164 -12.65 -13.26 -14.92
C GLU A 164 -13.61 -13.91 -13.92
N TYR A 165 -13.78 -13.26 -12.76
CA TYR A 165 -14.57 -13.84 -11.64
C TYR A 165 -16.08 -13.57 -11.72
N GLY A 166 -16.54 -12.87 -12.76
CA GLY A 166 -17.95 -12.45 -12.86
C GLY A 166 -18.36 -11.49 -11.75
N HIS A 167 -19.66 -11.54 -11.32
CA HIS A 167 -20.20 -10.53 -10.40
C HIS A 167 -20.97 -11.10 -9.21
N LYS A 168 -20.80 -12.40 -8.88
CA LYS A 168 -21.65 -13.09 -7.92
C LYS A 168 -20.91 -13.71 -6.74
N LEU A 169 -19.58 -13.75 -6.80
CA LEU A 169 -18.77 -14.37 -5.76
C LEU A 169 -18.55 -13.39 -4.60
N ASN A 170 -18.56 -13.93 -3.38
CA ASN A 170 -18.32 -13.14 -2.17
C ASN A 170 -17.66 -14.03 -1.12
N LEU A 171 -16.62 -13.52 -0.50
CA LEU A 171 -16.17 -14.03 0.79
C LEU A 171 -17.16 -13.56 1.86
N ASP A 172 -17.65 -14.44 2.70
CA ASP A 172 -18.51 -14.01 3.80
C ASP A 172 -17.71 -13.27 4.89
N PHE A 173 -18.44 -12.57 5.76
CA PHE A 173 -17.84 -11.76 6.81
C PHE A 173 -16.95 -12.58 7.76
N ASP A 174 -17.38 -13.76 8.15
CA ASP A 174 -16.66 -14.61 9.11
C ASP A 174 -15.41 -15.21 8.47
N THR A 175 -15.46 -15.53 7.18
CA THR A 175 -14.28 -15.97 6.41
C THR A 175 -13.23 -14.87 6.35
N ILE A 176 -13.60 -13.61 6.03
CA ILE A 176 -12.65 -12.49 6.04
C ILE A 176 -12.08 -12.28 7.45
N CYS A 177 -12.91 -12.34 8.48
CA CYS A 177 -12.44 -12.27 9.86
C CYS A 177 -11.44 -13.38 10.19
N SER A 178 -11.70 -14.62 9.76
CA SER A 178 -10.79 -15.74 9.97
C SER A 178 -9.44 -15.53 9.29
N ILE A 179 -9.43 -15.01 8.04
CA ILE A 179 -8.20 -14.64 7.33
C ILE A 179 -7.39 -13.62 8.14
N VAL A 180 -8.05 -12.55 8.63
CA VAL A 180 -7.39 -11.51 9.42
C VAL A 180 -6.84 -12.07 10.74
N GLU A 181 -7.59 -12.90 11.44
CA GLU A 181 -7.15 -13.51 12.71
C GLU A 181 -5.95 -14.43 12.51
N GLN A 182 -5.94 -15.24 11.46
CA GLN A 182 -4.82 -16.12 11.14
C GLN A 182 -3.60 -15.31 10.71
N GLY A 183 -3.78 -14.29 9.84
CA GLY A 183 -2.71 -13.40 9.44
C GLY A 183 -2.05 -12.70 10.64
N ARG A 184 -2.83 -12.15 11.57
CA ARG A 184 -2.32 -11.50 12.80
C ARG A 184 -1.49 -12.45 13.66
N LYS A 185 -1.89 -13.72 13.76
CA LYS A 185 -1.13 -14.74 14.49
C LYS A 185 0.24 -15.01 13.88
N MET A 186 0.37 -14.83 12.57
CA MET A 186 1.61 -14.98 11.81
C MET A 186 2.43 -13.69 11.70
N GLY A 187 1.90 -12.54 12.16
CA GLY A 187 2.56 -11.24 12.07
C GLY A 187 2.11 -10.37 10.89
N THR A 188 1.07 -10.76 10.15
CA THR A 188 0.50 -9.94 9.06
C THR A 188 -0.54 -8.99 9.64
N TYR A 189 -0.27 -7.68 9.52
CA TYR A 189 -1.16 -6.61 9.99
C TYR A 189 -1.60 -5.67 8.86
N MET A 190 -1.17 -5.92 7.62
CA MET A 190 -1.56 -5.16 6.44
C MET A 190 -2.48 -6.00 5.56
N TYR A 191 -3.66 -5.48 5.26
CA TYR A 191 -4.64 -6.12 4.38
C TYR A 191 -5.02 -5.17 3.26
N ILE A 192 -5.15 -5.71 2.05
CA ILE A 192 -5.44 -4.91 0.86
C ILE A 192 -6.67 -5.49 0.18
N TYR A 193 -7.73 -4.72 0.13
CA TYR A 193 -8.94 -5.10 -0.59
C TYR A 193 -8.83 -4.76 -2.07
N THR A 194 -9.22 -5.70 -2.91
CA THR A 194 -9.28 -5.57 -4.36
C THR A 194 -10.46 -6.39 -4.91
N GLY A 195 -10.42 -6.90 -6.15
CA GLY A 195 -11.47 -7.72 -6.74
C GLY A 195 -12.38 -6.95 -7.68
N GLY A 196 -13.71 -7.03 -7.50
CA GLY A 196 -14.68 -6.20 -8.17
C GLY A 196 -14.60 -4.75 -7.67
N GLU A 197 -15.64 -4.26 -7.00
CA GLU A 197 -15.56 -3.00 -6.24
C GLU A 197 -15.75 -3.32 -4.74
N PRO A 198 -14.71 -3.22 -3.92
CA PRO A 198 -14.80 -3.54 -2.50
C PRO A 198 -15.86 -2.73 -1.75
N LEU A 199 -16.06 -1.47 -2.13
CA LEU A 199 -17.02 -0.59 -1.46
C LEU A 199 -18.50 -0.92 -1.73
N VAL A 200 -18.79 -1.87 -2.63
CA VAL A 200 -20.13 -2.48 -2.68
C VAL A 200 -20.47 -3.13 -1.33
N ARG A 201 -19.45 -3.56 -0.59
CA ARG A 201 -19.57 -4.13 0.76
C ARG A 201 -19.03 -3.21 1.87
N LYS A 202 -19.04 -1.88 1.65
CA LYS A 202 -18.48 -0.91 2.59
C LYS A 202 -18.91 -1.11 4.05
N LYS A 203 -20.14 -1.54 4.31
CA LYS A 203 -20.64 -1.80 5.69
C LYS A 203 -19.89 -2.96 6.36
N ASP A 204 -19.66 -4.05 5.66
CA ASP A 204 -18.89 -5.19 6.21
C ASP A 204 -17.43 -4.81 6.41
N LEU A 205 -16.83 -4.07 5.45
CA LEU A 205 -15.44 -3.64 5.55
C LEU A 205 -15.24 -2.72 6.77
N MET A 206 -16.14 -1.79 7.03
CA MET A 206 -16.06 -0.93 8.22
C MET A 206 -16.22 -1.73 9.53
N ARG A 207 -17.08 -2.75 9.57
CA ARG A 207 -17.19 -3.66 10.71
C ARG A 207 -15.91 -4.48 10.93
N ILE A 208 -15.20 -4.88 9.86
CA ILE A 208 -13.92 -5.57 9.96
C ILE A 208 -12.85 -4.62 10.51
N CYS A 209 -12.78 -3.39 9.99
CA CYS A 209 -11.87 -2.36 10.51
C CYS A 209 -12.08 -2.10 12.01
N GLU A 210 -13.32 -2.00 12.46
CA GLU A 210 -13.69 -1.84 13.87
C GLU A 210 -13.29 -3.04 14.72
N LYS A 211 -13.48 -4.27 14.21
CA LYS A 211 -13.10 -5.51 14.91
C LYS A 211 -11.59 -5.68 15.06
N TYR A 212 -10.81 -5.16 14.12
CA TYR A 212 -9.35 -5.28 14.08
C TYR A 212 -8.65 -3.91 14.03
N PRO A 213 -8.75 -3.12 15.10
CA PRO A 213 -8.24 -1.74 15.12
C PRO A 213 -6.71 -1.66 15.12
N ASP A 214 -6.01 -2.78 15.32
CA ASP A 214 -4.56 -2.91 15.27
C ASP A 214 -4.00 -3.31 13.88
N CYS A 215 -4.89 -3.52 12.90
CA CYS A 215 -4.53 -3.76 11.51
C CYS A 215 -4.75 -2.52 10.66
N GLU A 216 -4.03 -2.41 9.54
CA GLU A 216 -4.25 -1.40 8.52
C GLU A 216 -4.90 -2.02 7.29
N PHE A 217 -5.92 -1.35 6.76
CA PHE A 217 -6.69 -1.81 5.61
C PHE A 217 -6.57 -0.78 4.48
N LEU A 218 -5.96 -1.18 3.36
CA LEU A 218 -5.97 -0.40 2.14
C LEU A 218 -7.01 -0.99 1.19
N SER A 219 -7.70 -0.17 0.42
CA SER A 219 -8.63 -0.65 -0.61
C SER A 219 -8.38 0.00 -1.95
N PHE A 220 -8.08 -0.82 -2.96
CA PHE A 220 -8.23 -0.36 -4.33
C PHE A 220 -9.72 -0.22 -4.62
N THR A 221 -10.13 0.96 -5.05
CA THR A 221 -11.54 1.28 -5.30
C THR A 221 -11.70 2.18 -6.51
N ASN A 222 -12.82 2.05 -7.21
CA ASN A 222 -13.16 3.01 -8.26
C ASN A 222 -13.63 4.38 -7.71
N GLY A 223 -13.77 4.49 -6.39
CA GLY A 223 -14.10 5.72 -5.68
C GLY A 223 -15.55 6.19 -5.79
N THR A 224 -16.35 5.63 -6.70
CA THR A 224 -17.70 6.15 -6.99
C THR A 224 -18.72 5.92 -5.88
N LEU A 225 -18.39 5.12 -4.87
CA LEU A 225 -19.23 4.80 -3.71
C LEU A 225 -18.76 5.49 -2.42
N ILE A 226 -17.76 6.36 -2.52
CA ILE A 226 -17.31 7.21 -1.41
C ILE A 226 -18.31 8.38 -1.29
N ASP A 227 -18.97 8.47 -0.16
CA ASP A 227 -19.95 9.48 0.19
C ASP A 227 -19.67 10.04 1.59
N GLU A 228 -20.44 11.03 2.01
CA GLU A 228 -20.31 11.68 3.31
C GLU A 228 -20.39 10.67 4.47
N GLU A 229 -21.36 9.73 4.42
CA GLU A 229 -21.52 8.70 5.44
C GLU A 229 -20.28 7.82 5.54
N PHE A 230 -19.69 7.45 4.41
CA PHE A 230 -18.49 6.64 4.39
C PHE A 230 -17.27 7.39 4.95
N CYS A 231 -17.13 8.68 4.67
CA CYS A 231 -16.07 9.51 5.29
C CYS A 231 -16.19 9.57 6.81
N GLN A 232 -17.42 9.67 7.35
CA GLN A 232 -17.66 9.63 8.79
C GLN A 232 -17.30 8.25 9.39
N GLU A 233 -17.63 7.17 8.69
CA GLU A 233 -17.23 5.82 9.11
C GLU A 233 -15.70 5.63 9.10
N MET A 234 -15.00 6.17 8.09
CA MET A 234 -13.51 6.15 8.07
C MET A 234 -12.92 6.92 9.26
N LEU A 235 -13.48 8.08 9.63
CA LEU A 235 -13.08 8.83 10.83
C LEU A 235 -13.34 8.03 12.11
N ARG A 236 -14.39 7.22 12.15
CA ARG A 236 -14.74 6.38 13.29
C ARG A 236 -13.79 5.22 13.48
N VAL A 237 -13.48 4.48 12.39
CA VAL A 237 -12.60 3.29 12.45
C VAL A 237 -11.12 3.60 12.40
N LYS A 238 -10.71 4.66 11.67
CA LYS A 238 -9.37 5.26 11.60
C LYS A 238 -8.27 4.45 10.91
N ASN A 239 -8.54 3.22 10.51
CA ASN A 239 -7.57 2.28 9.96
C ASN A 239 -7.91 1.80 8.55
N PHE A 240 -8.52 2.67 7.75
CA PHE A 240 -8.88 2.40 6.37
C PHE A 240 -8.35 3.49 5.44
N VAL A 241 -7.67 3.09 4.35
CA VAL A 241 -7.08 4.01 3.37
C VAL A 241 -7.48 3.61 1.96
N PRO A 242 -8.24 4.42 1.21
CA PRO A 242 -8.56 4.15 -0.18
C PRO A 242 -7.40 4.52 -1.12
N ALA A 243 -7.16 3.67 -2.11
CA ALA A 243 -6.36 3.94 -3.30
C ALA A 243 -7.32 4.06 -4.49
N ILE A 244 -7.65 5.28 -4.86
CA ILE A 244 -8.72 5.58 -5.83
C ILE A 244 -8.19 5.40 -7.25
N SER A 245 -8.91 4.64 -8.05
CA SER A 245 -8.55 4.39 -9.43
C SER A 245 -8.77 5.64 -10.30
N LEU A 246 -7.70 6.14 -10.92
CA LEU A 246 -7.72 7.29 -11.83
C LEU A 246 -6.75 7.09 -12.99
N GLU A 247 -7.23 7.26 -14.20
CA GLU A 247 -6.50 6.90 -15.42
C GLU A 247 -5.92 8.11 -16.17
N GLY A 248 -5.80 9.27 -15.51
CA GLY A 248 -5.28 10.51 -16.11
C GLY A 248 -6.35 11.60 -16.25
N SER A 249 -6.42 12.24 -17.43
CA SER A 249 -7.45 13.25 -17.74
C SER A 249 -8.86 12.65 -17.71
N GLU A 250 -9.87 13.51 -17.69
CA GLU A 250 -11.29 13.10 -17.76
C GLU A 250 -11.55 12.21 -18.98
N GLU A 251 -11.07 12.61 -20.17
CA GLU A 251 -11.20 11.82 -21.38
C GLU A 251 -10.56 10.42 -21.24
N ALA A 252 -9.35 10.34 -20.73
CA ALA A 252 -8.63 9.08 -20.53
C ALA A 252 -9.31 8.19 -19.49
N ASN A 253 -9.79 8.78 -18.41
CA ASN A 253 -10.48 8.07 -17.35
C ASN A 253 -11.83 7.52 -17.83
N ASP A 254 -12.67 8.38 -18.40
CA ASP A 254 -14.02 8.01 -18.81
C ASP A 254 -14.01 7.09 -20.02
N GLY A 255 -13.03 7.24 -20.90
CA GLY A 255 -12.81 6.34 -22.05
C GLY A 255 -12.56 4.88 -21.63
N ARG A 256 -11.99 4.63 -20.45
CA ARG A 256 -11.75 3.28 -19.93
C ARG A 256 -12.80 2.83 -18.92
N ARG A 257 -13.28 3.75 -18.06
CA ARG A 257 -14.10 3.41 -16.87
C ARG A 257 -15.58 3.71 -17.04
N GLY A 258 -15.94 4.48 -18.07
CA GLY A 258 -17.30 4.89 -18.37
C GLY A 258 -17.55 6.38 -18.12
N GLU A 259 -18.48 6.93 -18.86
CA GLU A 259 -18.83 8.35 -18.84
C GLU A 259 -19.25 8.82 -17.44
N GLY A 260 -18.72 9.96 -17.01
CA GLY A 260 -19.02 10.61 -15.74
C GLY A 260 -18.35 9.95 -14.50
N VAL A 261 -17.50 8.94 -14.70
CA VAL A 261 -16.74 8.33 -13.59
C VAL A 261 -15.70 9.29 -13.07
N TYR A 262 -15.02 10.05 -13.94
CA TYR A 262 -14.04 11.05 -13.52
C TYR A 262 -14.61 12.05 -12.52
N GLN A 263 -15.78 12.62 -12.82
CA GLN A 263 -16.44 13.60 -11.93
C GLN A 263 -16.79 13.01 -10.57
N LYS A 264 -17.22 11.74 -10.51
CA LYS A 264 -17.49 11.04 -9.25
C LYS A 264 -16.18 10.83 -8.45
N VAL A 265 -15.09 10.51 -9.12
CA VAL A 265 -13.77 10.37 -8.49
C VAL A 265 -13.29 11.70 -7.93
N MET A 266 -13.41 12.78 -8.67
CA MET A 266 -13.06 14.12 -8.19
C MET A 266 -13.87 14.50 -6.95
N HIS A 267 -15.17 14.26 -6.96
CA HIS A 267 -16.03 14.51 -5.80
C HIS A 267 -15.63 13.65 -4.57
N ALA A 268 -15.29 12.38 -4.79
CA ALA A 268 -14.80 11.50 -3.71
C ALA A 268 -13.50 12.03 -3.08
N MET A 269 -12.55 12.50 -3.90
CA MET A 269 -11.30 13.11 -3.42
C MET A 269 -11.55 14.41 -2.66
N GLU A 270 -12.50 15.23 -3.12
CA GLU A 270 -12.91 16.45 -2.43
C GLU A 270 -13.48 16.15 -1.03
N LEU A 271 -14.35 15.16 -0.92
CA LEU A 271 -14.90 14.72 0.38
C LEU A 271 -13.80 14.22 1.32
N LEU A 272 -12.92 13.36 0.84
CA LEU A 272 -11.82 12.82 1.66
C LEU A 272 -10.88 13.94 2.15
N LYS A 273 -10.52 14.88 1.27
CA LYS A 273 -9.71 16.05 1.63
C LYS A 273 -10.40 16.94 2.66
N ALA A 274 -11.69 17.22 2.47
CA ALA A 274 -12.49 18.04 3.40
C ALA A 274 -12.55 17.43 4.80
N HIS A 275 -12.62 16.09 4.89
CA HIS A 275 -12.61 15.33 6.15
C HIS A 275 -11.20 15.05 6.68
N LYS A 276 -10.14 15.54 6.02
CA LYS A 276 -8.74 15.29 6.39
C LYS A 276 -8.41 13.79 6.48
N LEU A 277 -8.95 13.01 5.58
CA LEU A 277 -8.74 11.56 5.50
C LEU A 277 -7.59 11.23 4.53
N PRO A 278 -6.76 10.23 4.85
CA PRO A 278 -5.69 9.79 3.95
C PRO A 278 -6.28 9.06 2.75
N PHE A 279 -5.73 9.32 1.57
CA PHE A 279 -6.00 8.53 0.36
C PHE A 279 -4.83 8.62 -0.62
N GLY A 280 -4.82 7.71 -1.55
CA GLY A 280 -3.92 7.72 -2.69
C GLY A 280 -4.65 7.47 -3.99
N VAL A 281 -3.88 7.41 -5.06
CA VAL A 281 -4.36 7.12 -6.41
C VAL A 281 -3.75 5.81 -6.89
N SER A 282 -4.55 4.99 -7.56
CA SER A 282 -4.12 3.80 -8.29
C SER A 282 -4.29 4.04 -9.77
N THR A 283 -3.20 4.01 -10.52
CA THR A 283 -3.21 4.34 -11.95
C THR A 283 -2.73 3.15 -12.77
N CYS A 284 -3.59 2.62 -13.61
CA CYS A 284 -3.23 1.63 -14.60
C CYS A 284 -2.86 2.33 -15.92
N TYR A 285 -1.56 2.42 -16.23
CA TYR A 285 -1.16 3.03 -17.50
C TYR A 285 -1.22 2.03 -18.65
N THR A 286 -1.76 2.52 -19.75
CA THR A 286 -2.04 1.79 -21.00
C THR A 286 -1.36 2.46 -22.17
N SER A 287 -1.40 1.83 -23.37
CA SER A 287 -0.96 2.47 -24.60
C SER A 287 -1.74 3.77 -24.93
N ALA A 288 -2.98 3.88 -24.44
CA ALA A 288 -3.86 5.00 -24.74
C ALA A 288 -3.71 6.20 -23.78
N ASN A 289 -3.35 5.97 -22.49
CA ASN A 289 -3.32 7.04 -21.49
C ASN A 289 -1.91 7.42 -21.00
N VAL A 290 -0.86 6.75 -21.48
CA VAL A 290 0.51 6.96 -21.01
C VAL A 290 0.95 8.42 -21.03
N ASP A 291 0.55 9.20 -22.05
CA ASP A 291 0.92 10.60 -22.16
C ASP A 291 0.25 11.45 -21.08
N SER A 292 -1.01 11.17 -20.78
CA SER A 292 -1.75 11.86 -19.72
C SER A 292 -1.15 11.54 -18.32
N VAL A 293 -0.97 10.26 -17.99
CA VAL A 293 -0.53 9.84 -16.62
C VAL A 293 0.96 10.06 -16.38
N SER A 294 1.76 10.28 -17.42
CA SER A 294 3.18 10.62 -17.32
C SER A 294 3.44 12.13 -17.31
N SER A 295 2.40 12.95 -17.38
CA SER A 295 2.54 14.41 -17.41
C SER A 295 2.78 14.99 -16.02
N GLU A 296 3.42 16.14 -15.96
CA GLU A 296 3.60 16.88 -14.72
C GLU A 296 2.26 17.38 -14.18
N GLU A 297 1.38 17.80 -15.07
CA GLU A 297 0.04 18.28 -14.76
C GLU A 297 -0.79 17.22 -14.02
N PHE A 298 -0.67 15.94 -14.39
CA PHE A 298 -1.35 14.85 -13.71
C PHE A 298 -0.87 14.72 -12.26
N PHE A 299 0.44 14.75 -12.05
CA PHE A 299 1.01 14.65 -10.70
C PHE A 299 0.63 15.85 -9.84
N ASP A 300 0.71 17.07 -10.38
CA ASP A 300 0.32 18.27 -9.66
C ASP A 300 -1.18 18.24 -9.33
N HIS A 301 -2.01 17.81 -10.27
CA HIS A 301 -3.45 17.69 -10.08
C HIS A 301 -3.82 16.73 -8.92
N ILE A 302 -3.27 15.52 -8.90
CA ILE A 302 -3.59 14.56 -7.82
C ILE A 302 -3.04 15.02 -6.47
N ILE A 303 -1.90 15.73 -6.45
CA ILE A 303 -1.37 16.37 -5.24
C ILE A 303 -2.30 17.45 -4.73
N ASP A 304 -2.79 18.31 -5.61
CA ASP A 304 -3.74 19.40 -5.28
C ASP A 304 -5.09 18.84 -4.81
N CYS A 305 -5.53 17.73 -5.37
CA CYS A 305 -6.71 16.99 -4.86
C CYS A 305 -6.52 16.42 -3.46
N GLY A 306 -5.28 16.27 -2.97
CA GLY A 306 -4.99 15.79 -1.62
C GLY A 306 -4.36 14.41 -1.55
N ALA A 307 -4.12 13.71 -2.66
CA ALA A 307 -3.51 12.39 -2.66
C ALA A 307 -2.11 12.40 -2.03
N LEU A 308 -1.84 11.45 -1.13
CA LEU A 308 -0.57 11.30 -0.44
C LEU A 308 0.36 10.31 -1.13
N PHE A 309 -0.18 9.38 -1.88
CA PHE A 309 0.57 8.41 -2.67
C PHE A 309 -0.09 8.16 -4.01
N VAL A 310 0.71 7.65 -4.96
CA VAL A 310 0.23 7.16 -6.24
C VAL A 310 0.90 5.83 -6.56
N TRP A 311 0.11 4.86 -6.97
CA TRP A 311 0.56 3.52 -7.29
C TRP A 311 0.32 3.24 -8.78
N PHE A 312 1.40 3.09 -9.54
CA PHE A 312 1.35 2.82 -10.97
C PHE A 312 1.45 1.33 -11.25
N PHE A 313 0.56 0.87 -12.13
CA PHE A 313 0.55 -0.47 -12.69
C PHE A 313 0.57 -0.36 -14.20
N HIS A 314 1.42 -1.10 -14.90
CA HIS A 314 1.22 -1.21 -16.33
C HIS A 314 0.08 -2.18 -16.64
N TYR A 315 -0.68 -1.88 -17.66
CA TYR A 315 -1.76 -2.74 -18.10
C TYR A 315 -1.23 -4.13 -18.51
N MET A 316 -1.80 -5.16 -17.93
CA MET A 316 -1.56 -6.56 -18.28
C MET A 316 -2.85 -7.14 -18.86
N PRO A 317 -2.80 -7.73 -20.07
CA PRO A 317 -3.98 -8.29 -20.71
C PRO A 317 -4.31 -9.67 -20.12
N THR A 318 -4.91 -9.67 -18.93
CA THR A 318 -5.36 -10.86 -18.21
C THR A 318 -6.86 -10.83 -18.01
N GLY A 319 -7.46 -12.01 -17.85
CA GLY A 319 -8.91 -12.17 -17.70
C GLY A 319 -9.66 -12.24 -19.03
N ASN A 320 -10.95 -12.53 -18.94
CA ASN A 320 -11.83 -12.78 -20.10
C ASN A 320 -12.02 -11.52 -20.98
N ASP A 321 -11.95 -10.34 -20.38
CA ASP A 321 -12.15 -9.06 -21.08
C ASP A 321 -10.82 -8.37 -21.44
N ALA A 322 -9.74 -9.15 -21.56
CA ALA A 322 -8.41 -8.63 -21.91
C ALA A 322 -8.40 -7.96 -23.29
N VAL A 323 -7.83 -6.76 -23.36
CA VAL A 323 -7.70 -5.95 -24.60
C VAL A 323 -6.21 -5.74 -24.87
N VAL A 324 -5.65 -6.52 -25.80
CA VAL A 324 -4.20 -6.55 -26.09
C VAL A 324 -3.68 -5.18 -26.55
N GLU A 325 -4.50 -4.41 -27.26
CA GLU A 325 -4.20 -3.09 -27.78
C GLU A 325 -3.93 -2.04 -26.69
N LEU A 326 -4.42 -2.27 -25.47
CA LEU A 326 -4.14 -1.42 -24.31
C LEU A 326 -2.74 -1.65 -23.71
N MET A 327 -2.02 -2.67 -24.15
CA MET A 327 -0.67 -2.95 -23.68
C MET A 327 0.29 -1.83 -24.04
N PRO A 328 0.99 -1.20 -23.05
CA PRO A 328 2.00 -0.19 -23.39
C PRO A 328 3.19 -0.84 -24.09
N ASN A 329 3.67 -0.22 -25.14
CA ASN A 329 4.86 -0.65 -25.86
C ASN A 329 6.14 -0.40 -25.05
N PRO A 330 7.30 -0.94 -25.45
CA PRO A 330 8.54 -0.78 -24.70
C PRO A 330 8.94 0.68 -24.44
N GLN A 331 8.76 1.57 -25.42
CA GLN A 331 9.10 3.00 -25.33
C GLN A 331 8.18 3.71 -24.31
N GLN A 332 6.90 3.37 -24.30
CA GLN A 332 5.94 3.89 -23.35
C GLN A 332 6.25 3.43 -21.91
N ARG A 333 6.66 2.18 -21.75
CA ARG A 333 7.08 1.64 -20.45
C ARG A 333 8.36 2.31 -19.96
N GLU A 334 9.34 2.53 -20.83
CA GLU A 334 10.58 3.25 -20.51
C GLU A 334 10.28 4.70 -20.12
N LYS A 335 9.38 5.37 -20.85
CA LYS A 335 8.92 6.72 -20.49
C LYS A 335 8.35 6.77 -19.07
N MET A 336 7.43 5.85 -18.72
CA MET A 336 6.84 5.78 -17.38
C MET A 336 7.90 5.50 -16.32
N TYR A 337 8.82 4.56 -16.57
CA TYR A 337 9.94 4.25 -15.68
C TYR A 337 10.72 5.51 -15.31
N HIS A 338 11.08 6.34 -16.29
CA HIS A 338 11.84 7.57 -16.05
C HIS A 338 10.99 8.66 -15.37
N LYS A 339 9.75 8.84 -15.82
CA LYS A 339 8.85 9.88 -15.27
C LYS A 339 8.44 9.64 -13.82
N ILE A 340 8.13 8.39 -13.45
CA ILE A 340 7.82 8.07 -12.06
C ILE A 340 9.01 8.37 -11.14
N ARG A 341 10.25 8.05 -11.57
CA ARG A 341 11.46 8.34 -10.80
C ARG A 341 11.75 9.83 -10.69
N GLU A 342 11.57 10.56 -11.78
CA GLU A 342 11.70 12.02 -11.81
C GLU A 342 10.73 12.65 -10.78
N TYR A 343 9.45 12.32 -10.87
CA TYR A 343 8.44 12.92 -9.99
C TYR A 343 8.51 12.42 -8.55
N ARG A 344 8.92 11.18 -8.34
CA ARG A 344 9.22 10.66 -6.99
C ARG A 344 10.30 11.50 -6.29
N SER A 345 11.27 12.03 -7.04
CA SER A 345 12.36 12.84 -6.49
C SER A 345 12.04 14.34 -6.36
N THR A 346 11.00 14.82 -7.04
CA THR A 346 10.70 16.26 -7.13
C THR A 346 9.35 16.67 -6.56
N LYS A 347 8.36 15.78 -6.55
CA LYS A 347 6.99 16.07 -6.13
C LYS A 347 6.68 15.58 -4.71
N ALA A 348 5.82 16.28 -4.00
CA ALA A 348 5.44 15.97 -2.61
C ALA A 348 4.35 14.85 -2.56
N ILE A 349 4.67 13.69 -3.14
CA ILE A 349 3.80 12.51 -3.18
C ILE A 349 4.66 11.24 -3.12
N PHE A 350 4.14 10.20 -2.45
CA PHE A 350 4.81 8.89 -2.42
C PHE A 350 4.46 8.09 -3.69
N GLY A 351 5.37 8.07 -4.66
CA GLY A 351 5.17 7.36 -5.93
C GLY A 351 5.70 5.92 -5.89
N MET A 352 4.90 4.96 -6.33
CA MET A 352 5.26 3.54 -6.47
C MET A 352 5.06 3.08 -7.91
N ASP A 353 6.02 2.29 -8.42
CA ASP A 353 5.97 1.67 -9.75
C ASP A 353 5.97 0.15 -9.56
N PHE A 354 4.80 -0.46 -9.48
CA PHE A 354 4.64 -1.83 -9.01
C PHE A 354 5.54 -2.85 -9.74
N GLN A 355 5.62 -2.77 -11.05
CA GLN A 355 6.41 -3.73 -11.83
C GLN A 355 7.90 -3.37 -11.92
N ASN A 356 8.23 -2.08 -12.01
CA ASN A 356 9.61 -1.67 -12.24
C ASN A 356 10.41 -1.46 -10.95
N ASP A 357 9.74 -1.34 -9.79
CA ASP A 357 10.39 -1.21 -8.49
C ASP A 357 10.95 -2.54 -7.96
N ALA A 358 10.73 -3.65 -8.65
CA ALA A 358 11.25 -4.97 -8.30
C ALA A 358 12.79 -4.99 -8.10
N GLN A 359 13.54 -4.16 -8.83
CA GLN A 359 15.00 -4.04 -8.66
C GLN A 359 15.41 -3.59 -7.23
N TYR A 360 14.56 -2.84 -6.52
CA TYR A 360 14.87 -2.33 -5.17
C TYR A 360 14.43 -3.28 -4.06
N VAL A 361 13.53 -4.22 -4.37
CA VAL A 361 12.95 -5.17 -3.41
C VAL A 361 13.42 -6.61 -3.66
N GLY A 362 14.46 -6.77 -4.46
CA GLY A 362 15.10 -8.07 -4.73
C GLY A 362 14.28 -8.98 -5.64
N GLY A 363 13.45 -8.42 -6.53
CA GLY A 363 12.63 -9.15 -7.49
C GLY A 363 11.14 -9.09 -7.19
N CYS A 364 10.35 -9.94 -7.84
CA CYS A 364 8.90 -10.00 -7.65
C CYS A 364 8.53 -10.34 -6.20
N ILE A 365 7.57 -9.64 -5.64
CA ILE A 365 7.09 -9.79 -4.26
C ILE A 365 5.90 -10.76 -4.11
N ALA A 366 5.34 -11.25 -5.22
CA ALA A 366 4.20 -12.16 -5.28
C ALA A 366 4.55 -13.60 -4.86
N GLY A 367 3.59 -14.51 -4.96
CA GLY A 367 3.75 -15.93 -4.66
C GLY A 367 4.00 -16.21 -3.19
N GLY A 368 3.38 -15.45 -2.29
CA GLY A 368 3.56 -15.60 -0.84
C GLY A 368 4.87 -15.03 -0.31
N ARG A 369 5.78 -14.53 -1.18
CA ARG A 369 7.07 -13.97 -0.72
C ARG A 369 6.87 -12.75 0.16
N ARG A 370 6.02 -11.79 -0.27
CA ARG A 370 5.64 -10.60 0.50
C ARG A 370 4.14 -10.38 0.52
N TYR A 371 3.43 -10.89 -0.48
CA TYR A 371 1.98 -10.93 -0.48
C TYR A 371 1.46 -12.20 -1.16
N LEU A 372 0.24 -12.57 -0.83
CA LEU A 372 -0.59 -13.52 -1.53
C LEU A 372 -1.95 -12.87 -1.83
N HIS A 373 -2.66 -13.43 -2.79
CA HIS A 373 -3.99 -12.96 -3.18
C HIS A 373 -5.04 -14.05 -2.88
N ILE A 374 -6.13 -13.66 -2.24
CA ILE A 374 -7.28 -14.53 -1.99
C ILE A 374 -8.45 -13.96 -2.78
N ASN A 375 -8.88 -14.66 -3.82
CA ASN A 375 -9.98 -14.20 -4.66
C ASN A 375 -11.36 -14.41 -4.00
N ALA A 376 -12.41 -13.87 -4.61
CA ALA A 376 -13.77 -13.91 -4.07
C ALA A 376 -14.40 -15.32 -3.99
N ASN A 377 -13.75 -16.33 -4.59
CA ASN A 377 -14.12 -17.76 -4.47
C ASN A 377 -13.37 -18.47 -3.33
N GLY A 378 -12.41 -17.78 -2.70
CA GLY A 378 -11.55 -18.33 -1.66
C GLY A 378 -10.29 -19.01 -2.19
N ASP A 379 -10.04 -19.02 -3.50
CA ASP A 379 -8.80 -19.56 -4.06
C ASP A 379 -7.63 -18.63 -3.73
N VAL A 380 -6.46 -19.23 -3.46
CA VAL A 380 -5.25 -18.50 -3.13
C VAL A 380 -4.34 -18.46 -4.34
N ASP A 381 -4.36 -17.33 -5.00
CA ASP A 381 -3.57 -17.08 -6.20
C ASP A 381 -2.19 -16.53 -5.83
N PRO A 382 -1.12 -16.86 -6.58
CA PRO A 382 0.21 -16.30 -6.34
C PRO A 382 0.27 -14.79 -6.61
N CYS A 383 -0.61 -14.28 -7.48
CA CYS A 383 -0.67 -12.87 -7.87
C CYS A 383 -2.06 -12.55 -8.42
N VAL A 384 -2.54 -11.33 -8.26
CA VAL A 384 -3.81 -10.84 -8.84
C VAL A 384 -3.91 -10.99 -10.37
N PHE A 385 -2.77 -11.10 -11.06
CA PHE A 385 -2.70 -11.29 -12.51
C PHE A 385 -2.51 -12.77 -12.91
N ILE A 386 -2.54 -13.71 -11.98
CA ILE A 386 -2.36 -15.14 -12.24
C ILE A 386 -3.54 -15.88 -11.61
N HIS A 387 -4.50 -16.24 -12.42
CA HIS A 387 -5.77 -16.86 -12.02
C HIS A 387 -5.66 -18.40 -11.99
N TYR A 388 -4.60 -18.91 -11.37
CA TYR A 388 -4.38 -20.35 -11.15
C TYR A 388 -4.02 -20.58 -9.69
N SER A 389 -4.85 -21.34 -9.02
CA SER A 389 -4.65 -21.69 -7.62
C SER A 389 -4.56 -23.20 -7.43
N ASN A 390 -3.69 -23.61 -6.50
CA ASN A 390 -3.61 -24.97 -5.98
C ASN A 390 -4.06 -25.06 -4.52
N ALA A 391 -4.58 -23.99 -3.95
CA ALA A 391 -5.03 -23.91 -2.57
C ALA A 391 -6.28 -23.05 -2.46
N ASN A 392 -7.14 -23.36 -1.49
CA ASN A 392 -8.36 -22.62 -1.21
C ASN A 392 -8.47 -22.38 0.30
N ILE A 393 -8.89 -21.18 0.71
CA ILE A 393 -8.93 -20.76 2.13
C ILE A 393 -9.98 -21.53 2.95
N TYR A 394 -10.95 -22.19 2.30
CA TYR A 394 -11.92 -23.06 2.96
C TYR A 394 -11.37 -24.47 3.25
N GLU A 395 -10.27 -24.85 2.60
CA GLU A 395 -9.65 -26.17 2.71
C GLU A 395 -8.29 -26.10 3.43
N ASN A 396 -7.61 -24.96 3.33
CA ASN A 396 -6.25 -24.79 3.80
C ASN A 396 -6.12 -23.56 4.70
N THR A 397 -5.30 -23.64 5.72
CA THR A 397 -4.90 -22.45 6.50
C THR A 397 -3.83 -21.65 5.76
N PRO A 398 -3.72 -20.33 5.99
CA PRO A 398 -2.64 -19.51 5.44
C PRO A 398 -1.23 -20.05 5.73
N LEU A 399 -1.02 -20.72 6.87
CA LEU A 399 0.26 -21.34 7.22
C LEU A 399 0.56 -22.58 6.36
N GLU A 400 -0.45 -23.42 6.08
CA GLU A 400 -0.31 -24.56 5.16
C GLU A 400 -0.03 -24.10 3.73
N ILE A 401 -0.67 -23.03 3.30
CA ILE A 401 -0.43 -22.38 2.01
C ILE A 401 1.00 -21.85 1.93
N GLY A 402 1.50 -21.19 2.97
CA GLY A 402 2.88 -20.70 3.04
C GLY A 402 3.90 -21.81 2.89
N ARG A 403 3.65 -23.01 3.42
CA ARG A 403 4.49 -24.19 3.25
C ARG A 403 4.50 -24.74 1.84
N ALA A 404 3.39 -24.63 1.12
CA ALA A 404 3.31 -25.11 -0.26
C ALA A 404 4.09 -24.24 -1.27
N HIS A 405 4.44 -23.00 -0.90
CA HIS A 405 5.14 -22.03 -1.75
C HIS A 405 6.64 -21.89 -1.44
N VAL A 406 7.22 -22.79 -0.65
CA VAL A 406 8.67 -22.81 -0.34
C VAL A 406 9.46 -23.67 -1.32
#